data_957f5783e289ca7efb07e1627a87d978
#
_entry.id   957f5783e289ca7efb07e1627a87d978
#
_cell.length_a   1.000
_cell.length_b   1.000
_cell.length_c   1.000
_cell.angle_alpha   90.00
_cell.angle_beta   90.00
_cell.angle_gamma   90.00
#
_symmetry.space_group_name_H-M   'P 1'
#
loop_
_entity.id
_entity.type
_entity.pdbx_description
1 polymer ?
#
loop_
_entity_poly.entity_id
_entity_poly.type
_entity_poly.pdbx_seq_one_letter_code
_entity_poly.pdbx_strand_id
1 'polypeptide(L)'
;MIVQDYKGNELVEILDVDENSAMEQYAPVTHCLAVVMVGGDYLLGWNRWRKDWEIFGGCMEAGETMRECIMRECHEEIGLSHLQFEYIGLMHLKMVPDYFSTEFREEYGGLYGIRLQPEELPKIEKYRLDREEIEKVALLKNIGAHEKIAEIDKELLGFYGKG
;
A
#
# COMPACT_ATOMS: atom_id res chain seq x y z
N MET A 1 6.82 16.13 -8.52
CA MET A 1 7.12 15.19 -7.41
C MET A 1 6.25 15.53 -6.19
N ILE A 2 5.57 14.54 -5.66
CA ILE A 2 4.75 14.71 -4.45
C ILE A 2 5.62 14.59 -3.20
N VAL A 3 6.42 13.52 -3.10
CA VAL A 3 7.29 13.27 -1.95
C VAL A 3 8.47 12.41 -2.37
N GLN A 4 9.58 12.58 -1.68
CA GLN A 4 10.79 11.77 -1.85
C GLN A 4 11.11 11.13 -0.48
N ASP A 5 11.43 9.84 -0.49
CA ASP A 5 11.83 9.16 0.74
C ASP A 5 13.33 9.36 1.03
N TYR A 6 13.78 8.89 2.19
CA TYR A 6 15.17 9.08 2.61
C TYR A 6 16.19 8.37 1.71
N LYS A 7 15.75 7.36 0.93
CA LYS A 7 16.61 6.65 -0.03
C LYS A 7 16.69 7.36 -1.37
N GLY A 8 15.81 8.32 -1.62
CA GLY A 8 15.74 9.03 -2.88
C GLY A 8 14.66 8.54 -3.83
N ASN A 9 13.86 7.54 -3.45
CA ASN A 9 12.71 7.13 -4.25
C ASN A 9 11.66 8.24 -4.23
N GLU A 10 11.03 8.46 -5.38
CA GLU A 10 10.05 9.55 -5.51
C GLU A 10 8.67 9.01 -5.88
N LEU A 11 7.65 9.49 -5.16
CA LEU A 11 6.29 9.44 -5.66
C LEU A 11 6.09 10.69 -6.50
N VAL A 12 5.98 10.50 -7.81
CA VAL A 12 5.91 11.62 -8.77
C VAL A 12 4.50 12.20 -8.79
N GLU A 13 3.52 11.35 -9.01
CA GLU A 13 2.11 11.74 -9.12
C GLU A 13 1.19 10.53 -8.99
N ILE A 14 -0.09 10.81 -8.79
CA ILE A 14 -1.16 9.80 -8.89
C ILE A 14 -1.90 10.09 -10.18
N LEU A 15 -1.78 9.19 -11.14
CA LEU A 15 -2.41 9.35 -12.46
C LEU A 15 -3.89 9.00 -12.40
N ASP A 16 -4.71 9.86 -12.96
CA ASP A 16 -6.16 9.63 -13.10
C ASP A 16 -6.41 8.85 -14.38
N VAL A 17 -6.07 7.56 -14.33
CA VAL A 17 -6.26 6.64 -15.45
C VAL A 17 -7.23 5.55 -15.01
N ASP A 18 -8.10 5.13 -15.94
CA ASP A 18 -9.08 4.09 -15.67
C ASP A 18 -8.41 2.78 -15.25
N GLU A 19 -8.95 2.13 -14.22
CA GLU A 19 -8.41 0.88 -13.68
C GLU A 19 -8.23 -0.18 -14.77
N ASN A 20 -9.20 -0.34 -15.64
CA ASN A 20 -9.19 -1.39 -16.65
C ASN A 20 -8.19 -1.16 -17.77
N SER A 21 -7.75 0.07 -17.97
CA SER A 21 -6.81 0.40 -19.04
C SER A 21 -5.43 0.79 -18.55
N ALA A 22 -5.23 0.88 -17.25
CA ALA A 22 -3.97 1.36 -16.67
C ALA A 22 -2.77 0.52 -17.13
N MET A 23 -2.87 -0.80 -17.07
CA MET A 23 -1.77 -1.69 -17.43
C MET A 23 -1.48 -1.74 -18.94
N GLU A 24 -2.43 -1.29 -19.77
CA GLU A 24 -2.22 -1.18 -21.20
C GLU A 24 -1.50 0.11 -21.57
N GLN A 25 -1.72 1.17 -20.79
CA GLN A 25 -1.19 2.50 -21.05
C GLN A 25 0.16 2.76 -20.38
N TYR A 26 0.43 2.10 -19.28
CA TYR A 26 1.63 2.32 -18.46
C TYR A 26 2.31 1.01 -18.12
N ALA A 27 3.62 0.98 -18.18
CA ALA A 27 4.44 -0.20 -17.90
C ALA A 27 5.82 0.22 -17.36
N PRO A 28 6.40 -0.52 -16.44
CA PRO A 28 5.83 -1.69 -15.80
C PRO A 28 4.94 -1.33 -14.60
N VAL A 29 3.83 -2.01 -14.45
CA VAL A 29 3.03 -1.96 -13.22
C VAL A 29 3.52 -3.08 -12.32
N THR A 30 4.19 -2.72 -11.24
CA THR A 30 4.98 -3.67 -10.43
C THR A 30 4.30 -4.08 -9.13
N HIS A 31 3.39 -3.27 -8.61
CA HIS A 31 2.79 -3.53 -7.29
C HIS A 31 1.47 -2.80 -7.12
N CYS A 32 0.77 -3.13 -6.06
CA CYS A 32 -0.45 -2.43 -5.65
C CYS A 32 -0.42 -2.18 -4.15
N LEU A 33 -0.93 -1.02 -3.74
CA LEU A 33 -1.03 -0.63 -2.35
C LEU A 33 -2.45 -0.24 -2.00
N ALA A 34 -2.83 -0.41 -0.75
CA ALA A 34 -4.15 -0.04 -0.25
C ALA A 34 -4.05 0.76 1.04
N VAL A 35 -4.78 1.87 1.07
CA VAL A 35 -5.02 2.62 2.29
C VAL A 35 -6.22 1.98 2.98
N VAL A 36 -6.01 1.45 4.18
CA VAL A 36 -7.06 0.77 4.96
C VAL A 36 -7.46 1.66 6.12
N MET A 37 -8.74 1.98 6.19
CA MET A 37 -9.32 2.71 7.32
C MET A 37 -10.18 1.77 8.15
N VAL A 38 -10.08 1.91 9.48
CA VAL A 38 -10.92 1.17 10.41
C VAL A 38 -11.51 2.19 11.39
N GLY A 39 -12.81 2.37 11.36
CA GLY A 39 -13.49 3.28 12.28
C GLY A 39 -13.05 4.73 12.17
N GLY A 40 -12.68 5.17 10.98
CA GLY A 40 -12.28 6.56 10.72
C GLY A 40 -10.80 6.88 10.95
N ASP A 41 -9.99 5.88 11.30
CA ASP A 41 -8.54 6.04 11.42
C ASP A 41 -7.82 5.08 10.49
N TYR A 42 -6.58 5.38 10.17
CA TYR A 42 -5.77 4.54 9.27
C TYR A 42 -5.16 3.36 10.00
N LEU A 43 -5.22 2.19 9.37
CA LEU A 43 -4.54 1.00 9.85
C LEU A 43 -3.22 0.84 9.11
N LEU A 44 -2.13 0.64 9.83
CA LEU A 44 -0.80 0.45 9.27
C LEU A 44 -0.19 -0.85 9.78
N GLY A 45 0.75 -1.39 9.00
CA GLY A 45 1.50 -2.58 9.37
C GLY A 45 2.96 -2.23 9.62
N TRP A 46 3.53 -2.83 10.66
CA TRP A 46 4.96 -2.70 10.95
C TRP A 46 5.74 -3.70 10.13
N ASN A 47 6.56 -3.19 9.19
CA ASN A 47 7.43 -4.02 8.39
C ASN A 47 8.69 -4.35 9.21
N ARG A 48 8.86 -5.61 9.53
CA ARG A 48 9.94 -6.12 10.37
C ARG A 48 11.32 -5.87 9.77
N TRP A 49 11.44 -5.97 8.46
CA TRP A 49 12.72 -5.86 7.78
C TRP A 49 13.10 -4.41 7.48
N ARG A 50 12.14 -3.62 7.02
CA ARG A 50 12.35 -2.19 6.76
C ARG A 50 12.28 -1.34 8.01
N LYS A 51 11.70 -1.88 9.10
CA LYS A 51 11.57 -1.21 10.41
C LYS A 51 10.85 0.12 10.30
N ASP A 52 9.70 0.09 9.63
CA ASP A 52 8.81 1.23 9.53
C ASP A 52 7.35 0.77 9.43
N TRP A 53 6.45 1.70 9.66
CA TRP A 53 5.02 1.50 9.47
C TRP A 53 4.67 1.79 8.01
N GLU A 54 3.88 0.92 7.41
CA GLU A 54 3.54 0.96 5.99
C GLU A 54 2.06 0.69 5.76
N ILE A 55 1.55 1.15 4.61
CA ILE A 55 0.24 0.69 4.15
C ILE A 55 0.38 -0.72 3.56
N PHE A 56 -0.74 -1.36 3.26
CA PHE A 56 -0.75 -2.76 2.85
C PHE A 56 -0.64 -2.91 1.33
N GLY A 57 -0.10 -4.03 0.90
CA GLY A 57 0.06 -4.35 -0.50
C GLY A 57 1.37 -5.06 -0.78
N GLY A 58 1.68 -5.21 -2.04
CA GLY A 58 2.91 -5.88 -2.45
C GLY A 58 3.03 -6.04 -3.95
N CYS A 59 4.00 -6.86 -4.36
CA CYS A 59 4.33 -7.04 -5.75
C CYS A 59 3.29 -7.86 -6.50
N MET A 60 3.07 -7.48 -7.76
CA MET A 60 2.20 -8.24 -8.65
C MET A 60 2.86 -9.56 -9.04
N GLU A 61 2.05 -10.60 -9.16
CA GLU A 61 2.45 -11.86 -9.73
C GLU A 61 2.11 -11.89 -11.21
N ALA A 62 2.82 -12.72 -11.97
CA ALA A 62 2.59 -12.85 -13.40
C ALA A 62 1.13 -13.23 -13.69
N GLY A 63 0.50 -12.49 -14.59
CA GLY A 63 -0.89 -12.73 -14.99
C GLY A 63 -1.95 -12.14 -14.09
N GLU A 64 -1.56 -11.51 -12.98
CA GLU A 64 -2.53 -10.84 -12.10
C GLU A 64 -2.99 -9.50 -12.68
N THR A 65 -4.25 -9.17 -12.45
CA THR A 65 -4.70 -7.79 -12.55
C THR A 65 -4.31 -7.05 -11.27
N MET A 66 -4.34 -5.72 -11.30
CA MET A 66 -4.08 -4.92 -10.10
C MET A 66 -5.04 -5.26 -8.97
N ARG A 67 -6.32 -5.43 -9.31
CA ARG A 67 -7.35 -5.76 -8.30
C ARG A 67 -7.10 -7.14 -7.68
N GLU A 68 -6.72 -8.12 -8.49
CA GLU A 68 -6.37 -9.45 -7.97
C GLU A 68 -5.15 -9.37 -7.04
N CYS A 69 -4.16 -8.56 -7.40
CA CYS A 69 -2.98 -8.35 -6.57
C CYS A 69 -3.35 -7.77 -5.20
N ILE A 70 -4.12 -6.70 -5.17
CA ILE A 70 -4.45 -6.05 -3.89
C ILE A 70 -5.34 -6.96 -3.02
N MET A 71 -6.24 -7.71 -3.63
CA MET A 71 -7.07 -8.65 -2.88
C MET A 71 -6.24 -9.76 -2.27
N ARG A 72 -5.29 -10.32 -3.00
CA ARG A 72 -4.40 -11.37 -2.50
C ARG A 72 -3.48 -10.84 -1.39
N GLU A 73 -2.82 -9.72 -1.61
CA GLU A 73 -1.90 -9.15 -0.63
C GLU A 73 -2.62 -8.78 0.66
N CYS A 74 -3.78 -8.14 0.56
CA CYS A 74 -4.53 -7.77 1.77
C CYS A 74 -5.12 -8.98 2.47
N HIS A 75 -5.47 -10.05 1.75
CA HIS A 75 -5.89 -11.29 2.39
C HIS A 75 -4.74 -11.84 3.27
N GLU A 76 -3.52 -11.79 2.78
CA GLU A 76 -2.35 -12.25 3.53
C GLU A 76 -2.05 -11.33 4.73
N GLU A 77 -2.11 -10.04 4.53
CA GLU A 77 -1.64 -9.07 5.53
C GLU A 77 -2.68 -8.68 6.58
N ILE A 78 -3.96 -8.65 6.22
CA ILE A 78 -5.03 -8.32 7.17
C ILE A 78 -6.06 -9.44 7.37
N GLY A 79 -5.92 -10.56 6.64
CA GLY A 79 -6.67 -11.79 6.91
C GLY A 79 -8.14 -11.79 6.53
N LEU A 80 -8.61 -10.75 5.84
CA LEU A 80 -10.01 -10.64 5.44
C LEU A 80 -10.18 -10.97 3.96
N SER A 81 -11.30 -11.65 3.63
CA SER A 81 -11.64 -12.02 2.27
C SER A 81 -12.82 -11.21 1.76
N HIS A 82 -13.03 -11.23 0.46
CA HIS A 82 -14.20 -10.61 -0.20
C HIS A 82 -14.34 -9.11 0.06
N LEU A 83 -13.21 -8.43 0.18
CA LEU A 83 -13.20 -6.98 0.43
C LEU A 83 -13.48 -6.22 -0.86
N GLN A 84 -14.23 -5.14 -0.73
CA GLN A 84 -14.59 -4.25 -1.84
C GLN A 84 -13.67 -3.04 -1.84
N PHE A 85 -12.56 -3.13 -2.56
CA PHE A 85 -11.61 -2.03 -2.68
C PHE A 85 -12.10 -0.98 -3.66
N GLU A 86 -11.90 0.29 -3.30
CA GLU A 86 -12.11 1.42 -4.19
C GLU A 86 -10.79 1.73 -4.90
N TYR A 87 -10.83 1.80 -6.23
CA TYR A 87 -9.66 2.21 -6.99
C TYR A 87 -9.50 3.72 -6.90
N ILE A 88 -8.29 4.19 -6.56
CA ILE A 88 -7.99 5.62 -6.43
C ILE A 88 -7.28 6.14 -7.67
N GLY A 89 -6.26 5.45 -8.15
CA GLY A 89 -5.48 5.87 -9.30
C GLY A 89 -4.22 5.03 -9.44
N LEU A 90 -3.38 5.43 -10.37
CA LEU A 90 -2.12 4.76 -10.66
C LEU A 90 -0.96 5.61 -10.16
N MET A 91 -0.18 5.08 -9.23
CA MET A 91 1.03 5.73 -8.73
C MET A 91 2.11 5.70 -9.80
N HIS A 92 2.78 6.82 -10.01
CA HIS A 92 3.99 6.92 -10.82
C HIS A 92 5.17 7.15 -9.88
N LEU A 93 6.14 6.25 -9.91
CA LEU A 93 7.29 6.27 -9.00
C LEU A 93 8.60 6.31 -9.79
N LYS A 94 9.58 7.03 -9.26
CA LYS A 94 10.97 6.98 -9.72
C LYS A 94 11.78 6.31 -8.63
N MET A 95 12.39 5.18 -8.99
CA MET A 95 13.09 4.33 -8.04
C MET A 95 14.60 4.45 -8.24
N VAL A 96 15.32 4.55 -7.14
CA VAL A 96 16.79 4.54 -7.14
C VAL A 96 17.31 3.09 -7.29
N PRO A 97 18.59 2.90 -7.67
CA PRO A 97 19.19 1.57 -7.69
C PRO A 97 19.05 0.87 -6.34
N ASP A 98 18.74 -0.42 -6.38
CA ASP A 98 18.56 -1.23 -5.19
C ASP A 98 18.95 -2.69 -5.46
N TYR A 99 18.52 -3.59 -4.60
CA TYR A 99 18.81 -5.02 -4.74
C TYR A 99 18.28 -5.60 -6.06
N PHE A 100 17.15 -5.08 -6.57
CA PHE A 100 16.49 -5.61 -7.77
C PHE A 100 17.04 -5.02 -9.08
N SER A 101 17.62 -3.83 -9.04
CA SER A 101 18.14 -3.15 -10.21
C SER A 101 19.29 -2.22 -9.85
N THR A 102 20.36 -2.28 -10.65
CA THR A 102 21.50 -1.39 -10.49
C THR A 102 21.27 -0.02 -11.15
N GLU A 103 20.12 0.19 -11.77
CA GLU A 103 19.80 1.42 -12.49
C GLU A 103 18.61 2.13 -11.87
N PHE A 104 18.53 3.44 -12.10
CA PHE A 104 17.32 4.22 -11.84
C PHE A 104 16.23 3.73 -12.78
N ARG A 105 15.00 3.67 -12.30
CA ARG A 105 13.87 3.18 -13.10
C ARG A 105 12.59 3.86 -12.71
N GLU A 106 11.65 3.86 -13.63
CA GLU A 106 10.28 4.29 -13.36
C GLU A 106 9.40 3.06 -13.20
N GLU A 107 8.49 3.12 -12.24
CA GLU A 107 7.52 2.06 -11.95
C GLU A 107 6.15 2.67 -11.75
N TYR A 108 5.15 1.84 -11.92
CA TYR A 108 3.76 2.20 -11.67
C TYR A 108 3.14 1.21 -10.72
N GLY A 109 2.15 1.66 -9.95
CA GLY A 109 1.45 0.79 -9.03
C GLY A 109 0.01 1.23 -8.82
N GLY A 110 -0.90 0.27 -8.66
CA GLY A 110 -2.28 0.56 -8.36
C GLY A 110 -2.46 1.03 -6.92
N LEU A 111 -3.21 2.12 -6.74
CA LEU A 111 -3.55 2.62 -5.41
C LEU A 111 -5.04 2.41 -5.16
N TYR A 112 -5.33 1.77 -4.05
CA TYR A 112 -6.70 1.44 -3.62
C TYR A 112 -6.95 1.93 -2.21
N GLY A 113 -8.22 1.98 -1.86
CA GLY A 113 -8.65 2.28 -0.50
C GLY A 113 -9.81 1.41 -0.08
N ILE A 114 -9.96 1.23 1.23
CA ILE A 114 -11.09 0.51 1.79
C ILE A 114 -11.40 1.04 3.18
N ARG A 115 -12.71 1.09 3.51
CA ARG A 115 -13.20 1.49 4.83
C ARG A 115 -13.81 0.27 5.50
N LEU A 116 -13.29 -0.05 6.67
CA LEU A 116 -13.76 -1.17 7.47
C LEU A 116 -14.39 -0.66 8.77
N GLN A 117 -15.33 -1.42 9.30
CA GLN A 117 -15.95 -1.11 10.59
C GLN A 117 -15.02 -1.49 11.73
N PRO A 118 -15.14 -0.83 12.90
CA PRO A 118 -14.30 -1.15 14.06
C PRO A 118 -14.38 -2.62 14.47
N GLU A 119 -15.51 -3.27 14.25
CA GLU A 119 -15.73 -4.68 14.57
C GLU A 119 -14.82 -5.62 13.79
N GLU A 120 -14.26 -5.15 12.66
CA GLU A 120 -13.33 -5.94 11.86
C GLU A 120 -11.94 -6.03 12.50
N LEU A 121 -11.58 -5.09 13.37
CA LEU A 121 -10.23 -5.02 13.93
C LEU A 121 -9.82 -6.29 14.70
N PRO A 122 -10.66 -6.85 15.60
CA PRO A 122 -10.33 -8.11 16.24
C PRO A 122 -10.18 -9.26 15.26
N LYS A 123 -10.95 -9.26 14.16
CA LYS A 123 -10.85 -10.28 13.12
C LYS A 123 -9.52 -10.19 12.39
N ILE A 124 -9.06 -8.98 12.10
CA ILE A 124 -7.76 -8.75 11.47
C ILE A 124 -6.66 -9.35 12.35
N GLU A 125 -6.65 -9.04 13.63
CA GLU A 125 -5.68 -9.57 14.58
C GLU A 125 -5.71 -11.09 14.63
N LYS A 126 -6.88 -11.69 14.54
CA LYS A 126 -7.04 -13.14 14.64
C LYS A 126 -6.67 -13.88 13.36
N TYR A 127 -7.04 -13.34 12.20
CA TYR A 127 -7.01 -14.08 10.95
C TYR A 127 -5.90 -13.71 9.97
N ARG A 128 -5.15 -12.64 10.22
CA ARG A 128 -4.07 -12.26 9.30
C ARG A 128 -3.01 -13.36 9.23
N LEU A 129 -2.52 -13.61 8.02
CA LEU A 129 -1.65 -14.75 7.71
C LEU A 129 -0.16 -14.39 7.77
N ASP A 130 0.21 -13.27 7.14
CA ASP A 130 1.61 -12.83 7.14
C ASP A 130 1.93 -12.12 8.45
N ARG A 131 2.73 -12.79 9.28
CA ARG A 131 3.20 -12.27 10.56
C ARG A 131 4.72 -12.13 10.60
N GLU A 132 5.37 -12.41 9.48
CA GLU A 132 6.82 -12.28 9.35
C GLU A 132 7.19 -10.90 8.80
N GLU A 133 6.77 -10.58 7.58
CA GLU A 133 7.02 -9.26 7.01
C GLU A 133 6.25 -8.18 7.76
N ILE A 134 4.96 -8.38 7.93
CA ILE A 134 4.11 -7.48 8.72
C ILE A 134 3.95 -8.09 10.11
N GLU A 135 4.82 -7.69 11.00
CA GLU A 135 4.90 -8.27 12.33
C GLU A 135 3.68 -7.95 13.20
N LYS A 136 3.17 -6.73 13.05
CA LYS A 136 2.03 -6.24 13.84
C LYS A 136 1.30 -5.15 13.07
N VAL A 137 0.06 -4.90 13.45
CA VAL A 137 -0.76 -3.82 12.89
C VAL A 137 -1.20 -2.87 14.00
N ALA A 138 -1.42 -1.61 13.66
CA ALA A 138 -1.92 -0.63 14.61
C ALA A 138 -2.63 0.51 13.89
N LEU A 139 -3.58 1.13 14.56
CA LEU A 139 -4.19 2.36 14.09
C LEU A 139 -3.20 3.52 14.25
N LEU A 140 -3.23 4.46 13.33
CA LEU A 140 -2.30 5.60 13.31
C LEU A 140 -2.27 6.34 14.66
N LYS A 141 -3.43 6.54 15.29
CA LYS A 141 -3.51 7.23 16.61
C LYS A 141 -2.75 6.53 17.71
N ASN A 142 -2.45 5.23 17.54
CA ASN A 142 -1.74 4.43 18.53
C ASN A 142 -0.26 4.26 18.20
N ILE A 143 0.20 4.86 17.10
CA ILE A 143 1.61 4.83 16.71
C ILE A 143 2.30 6.04 17.33
N GLY A 144 3.39 5.81 18.04
CA GLY A 144 4.14 6.87 18.71
C GLY A 144 4.76 7.86 17.72
N ALA A 145 4.81 9.12 18.13
CA ALA A 145 5.36 10.19 17.27
C ALA A 145 6.83 9.96 16.89
N HIS A 146 7.55 9.16 17.66
CA HIS A 146 8.96 8.82 17.41
C HIS A 146 9.14 7.61 16.49
N GLU A 147 8.06 6.87 16.21
CA GLU A 147 8.12 5.70 15.36
C GLU A 147 8.09 6.12 13.89
N LYS A 148 8.86 5.42 13.09
CA LYS A 148 8.99 5.76 11.68
C LYS A 148 7.80 5.23 10.88
N ILE A 149 7.22 6.13 10.07
CA ILE A 149 6.25 5.76 9.03
C ILE A 149 6.95 6.01 7.70
N ALA A 150 6.89 5.05 6.77
CA ALA A 150 7.49 5.20 5.44
C ALA A 150 6.95 6.48 4.78
N GLU A 151 7.83 7.33 4.28
CA GLU A 151 7.46 8.69 3.83
C GLU A 151 6.42 8.67 2.69
N ILE A 152 6.63 7.79 1.71
CA ILE A 152 5.70 7.68 0.57
C ILE A 152 4.34 7.16 1.07
N ASP A 153 4.35 6.13 1.91
CA ASP A 153 3.12 5.55 2.47
C ASP A 153 2.34 6.58 3.28
N LYS A 154 3.04 7.37 4.09
CA LYS A 154 2.41 8.44 4.88
C LYS A 154 1.70 9.46 3.97
N GLU A 155 2.35 9.84 2.89
CA GLU A 155 1.77 10.78 1.92
C GLU A 155 0.53 10.18 1.25
N LEU A 156 0.56 8.87 0.95
CA LEU A 156 -0.55 8.18 0.31
C LEU A 156 -1.81 8.15 1.16
N LEU A 157 -1.70 8.21 2.48
CA LEU A 157 -2.87 8.29 3.37
C LEU A 157 -3.77 9.47 3.02
N GLY A 158 -3.19 10.58 2.58
CA GLY A 158 -3.94 11.79 2.23
C GLY A 158 -4.82 11.65 0.99
N PHE A 159 -4.66 10.58 0.21
CA PHE A 159 -5.47 10.35 -0.99
C PHE A 159 -6.75 9.57 -0.70
N TYR A 160 -6.97 9.13 0.52
CA TYR A 160 -8.16 8.35 0.87
C TYR A 160 -8.63 8.69 2.29
N GLY A 161 -9.93 8.68 2.50
CA GLY A 161 -10.50 8.72 3.84
C GLY A 161 -10.89 10.10 4.35
N LYS A 162 -10.52 11.16 3.67
CA LYS A 162 -10.95 12.51 4.02
C LYS A 162 -12.15 12.89 3.17
N GLY A 163 -13.27 13.05 3.79
CA GLY A 163 -14.42 13.46 3.00
C GLY A 163 -15.69 13.24 3.67
#